data_2444007e6dd75cf7646537cec0f07345
#
_entry.id   2444007e6dd75cf7646537cec0f07345
#
_cell.length_a   1.000
_cell.length_b   1.000
_cell.length_c   1.000
_cell.angle_alpha   90.00
_cell.angle_beta   90.00
_cell.angle_gamma   90.00
#
_symmetry.space_group_name_H-M   'P 1'
#
loop_
_entity.id
_entity.type
_entity.pdbx_description
1 polymer ?
#
loop_
_entity_poly.entity_id
_entity_poly.type
_entity_poly.pdbx_seq_one_letter_code
_entity_poly.pdbx_strand_id
1 'polypeptide(L)'
;MSSHHNDKATFLERLIFNNRPAVIVICLLVSIFLFWQATLIRPSTSFEKMIPLKHPFIEKMMEHRNDLANLGNTVRISVEAKDGDIFSKEYMETLRQINDEVFYISGVDRSGLKSLWSPSVRWTEVTEEGFAGGEVIPQSYNGSPQSLDQLRNNVLKSGQVGRLVANDFKSSIVDIPLLESYPDPQDQGKLLALDYRKFSHELEDKIRDKFEAQNPNVKIHIVGFAKKVGDLIDGLVMVVMFFGIAFVITLILLLWFTNCLRSTVAVLSTTLVAVIWQLGLMHFFGFGLDPYSMLVPFLIFAIGISHGVQKINGIALQSSEADNALTAARRTFRQLFLPGMIAILADAVGFITLLIIDIGVIRELAIGASIGVAVIVFTNLILLPVAISYVGISKRAIAKSKKDAHREHPFWRLLSKFASAKVAPVSILLALVAFGGGLWYSQNLKIGDLDQGAPELRPDSRYNKDNNFIISNYSTSSDVLVVMVKTKAEGCSRYEAMAPIDQLMWKMQNTEGVQSAISLVTVSKQMIKGMNEGNLKWETLSRNPDVLNNSIARADGLYNNNCSLAPVLVFLNDHKAETLDRAVHAVQDLSLIHISEPTRRRG
;
A
#
# COMPACT_ATOMS: atom_id res chain seq x y z
N MET A 1 -11.14 20.50 50.37
CA MET A 1 -11.50 19.09 50.58
C MET A 1 -10.24 18.32 50.87
N SER A 2 -9.93 18.03 52.12
CA SER A 2 -8.81 17.18 52.53
C SER A 2 -9.17 15.73 52.20
N SER A 3 -8.60 15.21 51.13
CA SER A 3 -8.69 13.78 50.82
C SER A 3 -7.87 13.03 51.88
N HIS A 4 -8.52 12.25 52.76
CA HIS A 4 -7.86 11.23 53.53
C HIS A 4 -7.06 10.32 52.60
N HIS A 5 -5.76 10.54 52.55
CA HIS A 5 -4.83 9.65 51.84
C HIS A 5 -4.85 8.30 52.56
N ASN A 6 -5.35 7.28 51.87
CA ASN A 6 -5.27 5.90 52.30
C ASN A 6 -3.78 5.50 52.30
N ASP A 7 -3.10 5.67 53.42
CA ASP A 7 -1.63 5.51 53.58
C ASP A 7 -1.18 4.03 53.52
N LYS A 8 -2.11 3.11 53.27
CA LYS A 8 -1.79 1.68 53.18
C LYS A 8 -1.18 1.38 51.82
N ALA A 9 0.12 1.00 51.81
CA ALA A 9 0.80 0.56 50.62
C ALA A 9 0.09 -0.64 49.97
N THR A 10 -0.17 -0.57 48.65
CA THR A 10 -0.79 -1.67 47.90
C THR A 10 0.17 -2.85 47.80
N PHE A 11 -0.33 -4.07 47.63
CA PHE A 11 0.51 -5.27 47.46
C PHE A 11 1.52 -5.08 46.29
N LEU A 12 1.07 -4.56 45.16
CA LEU A 12 1.90 -4.33 43.99
C LEU A 12 3.01 -3.30 44.25
N GLU A 13 2.71 -2.22 44.98
CA GLU A 13 3.72 -1.23 45.37
C GLU A 13 4.82 -1.87 46.25
N ARG A 14 4.43 -2.70 47.22
CA ARG A 14 5.41 -3.40 48.08
C ARG A 14 6.27 -4.36 47.25
N LEU A 15 5.65 -5.13 46.35
CA LEU A 15 6.37 -6.09 45.52
C LEU A 15 7.45 -5.38 44.66
N ILE A 16 7.08 -4.26 44.03
CA ILE A 16 7.96 -3.53 43.11
C ILE A 16 9.03 -2.76 43.88
N PHE A 17 8.63 -1.91 44.82
CA PHE A 17 9.58 -1.00 45.47
C PHE A 17 10.42 -1.62 46.56
N ASN A 18 10.04 -2.76 47.12
CA ASN A 18 10.93 -3.52 48.02
C ASN A 18 11.98 -4.32 47.26
N ASN A 19 11.71 -4.67 45.98
CA ASN A 19 12.60 -5.45 45.12
C ASN A 19 13.12 -4.63 43.92
N ARG A 20 13.38 -3.33 44.09
CA ARG A 20 13.83 -2.41 43.03
C ARG A 20 15.01 -2.94 42.20
N PRO A 21 16.09 -3.51 42.80
CA PRO A 21 17.22 -4.06 42.03
C PRO A 21 16.76 -5.19 41.12
N ALA A 22 15.92 -6.09 41.63
CA ALA A 22 15.39 -7.20 40.84
C ALA A 22 14.55 -6.70 39.64
N VAL A 23 13.71 -5.67 39.83
CA VAL A 23 12.94 -5.06 38.72
C VAL A 23 13.88 -4.51 37.65
N ILE A 24 14.93 -3.77 38.02
CA ILE A 24 15.91 -3.22 37.06
C ILE A 24 16.62 -4.35 36.32
N VAL A 25 17.09 -5.38 37.04
CA VAL A 25 17.83 -6.51 36.44
C VAL A 25 16.93 -7.28 35.46
N ILE A 26 15.70 -7.58 35.86
CA ILE A 26 14.73 -8.28 34.98
C ILE A 26 14.46 -7.44 33.73
N CYS A 27 14.15 -6.15 33.88
CA CYS A 27 13.94 -5.27 32.75
C CYS A 27 15.17 -5.16 31.84
N LEU A 28 16.37 -5.16 32.39
CA LEU A 28 17.63 -5.13 31.63
C LEU A 28 17.80 -6.42 30.82
N LEU A 29 17.62 -7.58 31.44
CA LEU A 29 17.73 -8.88 30.75
C LEU A 29 16.71 -9.00 29.62
N VAL A 30 15.45 -8.64 29.87
CA VAL A 30 14.40 -8.61 28.86
C VAL A 30 14.76 -7.62 27.75
N SER A 31 15.30 -6.44 28.10
CA SER A 31 15.71 -5.45 27.09
C SER A 31 16.83 -5.96 26.20
N ILE A 32 17.82 -6.65 26.74
CA ILE A 32 18.92 -7.25 25.96
C ILE A 32 18.37 -8.31 25.01
N PHE A 33 17.52 -9.20 25.49
CA PHE A 33 16.89 -10.24 24.67
C PHE A 33 16.04 -9.65 23.56
N LEU A 34 15.15 -8.70 23.90
CA LEU A 34 14.25 -8.09 22.91
C LEU A 34 14.98 -7.12 21.97
N PHE A 35 16.07 -6.50 22.40
CA PHE A 35 16.94 -5.74 21.50
C PHE A 35 17.57 -6.65 20.46
N TRP A 36 18.09 -7.81 20.86
CA TRP A 36 18.60 -8.81 19.92
C TRP A 36 17.51 -9.25 18.92
N GLN A 37 16.30 -9.55 19.40
CA GLN A 37 15.16 -9.87 18.52
C GLN A 37 14.81 -8.71 17.57
N ALA A 38 14.83 -7.47 18.05
CA ALA A 38 14.53 -6.29 17.24
C ALA A 38 15.54 -6.08 16.09
N THR A 39 16.82 -6.48 16.28
CA THR A 39 17.82 -6.40 15.19
C THR A 39 17.60 -7.41 14.07
N LEU A 40 16.81 -8.44 14.31
CA LEU A 40 16.49 -9.49 13.35
C LEU A 40 15.21 -9.19 12.54
N ILE A 41 14.44 -8.16 12.92
CA ILE A 41 13.20 -7.80 12.23
C ILE A 41 13.51 -7.38 10.79
N ARG A 42 12.71 -7.88 9.86
CA ARG A 42 12.88 -7.60 8.43
C ARG A 42 11.62 -6.93 7.87
N PRO A 43 11.76 -6.09 6.85
CA PRO A 43 10.61 -5.67 6.06
C PRO A 43 9.87 -6.89 5.51
N SER A 44 8.57 -6.95 5.72
CA SER A 44 7.71 -8.04 5.25
C SER A 44 6.58 -7.45 4.43
N THR A 45 6.71 -7.55 3.12
CA THR A 45 5.69 -7.08 2.19
C THR A 45 5.32 -8.22 1.26
N SER A 46 4.02 -8.52 1.18
CA SER A 46 3.47 -9.38 0.15
C SER A 46 2.19 -8.76 -0.38
N PHE A 47 1.93 -8.94 -1.65
CA PHE A 47 0.69 -8.47 -2.28
C PHE A 47 -0.55 -9.00 -1.53
N GLU A 48 -0.53 -10.28 -1.17
CA GLU A 48 -1.65 -10.94 -0.49
C GLU A 48 -1.98 -10.34 0.88
N LYS A 49 -1.00 -9.81 1.62
CA LYS A 49 -1.23 -9.15 2.92
C LYS A 49 -1.89 -7.78 2.78
N MET A 50 -1.72 -7.11 1.64
CA MET A 50 -2.21 -5.74 1.43
C MET A 50 -3.66 -5.70 0.92
N ILE A 51 -4.22 -6.83 0.48
CA ILE A 51 -5.57 -6.92 -0.07
C ILE A 51 -6.53 -7.65 0.89
N PRO A 52 -7.83 -7.32 0.86
CA PRO A 52 -8.85 -8.00 1.66
C PRO A 52 -9.19 -9.36 1.06
N LEU A 53 -8.48 -10.42 1.45
CA LEU A 53 -8.58 -11.76 0.86
C LEU A 53 -10.00 -12.35 0.89
N LYS A 54 -10.83 -11.96 1.86
CA LYS A 54 -12.23 -12.40 1.98
C LYS A 54 -13.24 -11.49 1.26
N HIS A 55 -12.75 -10.45 0.59
CA HIS A 55 -13.64 -9.64 -0.23
C HIS A 55 -14.11 -10.47 -1.44
N PRO A 56 -15.43 -10.49 -1.78
CA PRO A 56 -15.95 -11.38 -2.83
C PRO A 56 -15.22 -11.28 -4.17
N PHE A 57 -14.75 -10.09 -4.55
CA PHE A 57 -14.00 -9.90 -5.80
C PHE A 57 -12.60 -10.53 -5.72
N ILE A 58 -11.93 -10.38 -4.58
CA ILE A 58 -10.58 -10.95 -4.36
C ILE A 58 -10.65 -12.47 -4.23
N GLU A 59 -11.65 -12.99 -3.52
CA GLU A 59 -11.89 -14.43 -3.42
C GLU A 59 -12.08 -15.06 -4.80
N LYS A 60 -12.88 -14.43 -5.66
CA LYS A 60 -13.07 -14.89 -7.05
C LYS A 60 -11.81 -14.76 -7.89
N MET A 61 -11.04 -13.70 -7.72
CA MET A 61 -9.74 -13.55 -8.39
C MET A 61 -8.77 -14.67 -7.98
N MET A 62 -8.71 -15.01 -6.69
CA MET A 62 -7.85 -16.08 -6.18
C MET A 62 -8.30 -17.47 -6.64
N GLU A 63 -9.62 -17.72 -6.71
CA GLU A 63 -10.19 -18.98 -7.25
C GLU A 63 -9.73 -19.21 -8.71
N HIS A 64 -9.62 -18.14 -9.50
CA HIS A 64 -9.26 -18.19 -10.92
C HIS A 64 -7.84 -17.69 -11.23
N ARG A 65 -6.97 -17.60 -10.20
CA ARG A 65 -5.59 -17.08 -10.36
C ARG A 65 -4.82 -17.79 -11.48
N ASN A 66 -4.96 -19.11 -11.60
CA ASN A 66 -4.27 -19.89 -12.63
C ASN A 66 -4.82 -19.63 -14.04
N ASP A 67 -6.12 -19.35 -14.16
CA ASP A 67 -6.76 -19.01 -15.43
C ASP A 67 -6.42 -17.56 -15.87
N LEU A 68 -6.01 -16.72 -14.92
CA LEU A 68 -5.67 -15.31 -15.11
C LEU A 68 -4.15 -15.05 -14.97
N ALA A 69 -3.31 -16.06 -15.18
CA ALA A 69 -1.88 -16.03 -14.88
C ALA A 69 -1.12 -14.86 -15.51
N ASN A 70 -1.58 -14.35 -16.67
CA ASN A 70 -0.97 -13.20 -17.36
C ASN A 70 -1.42 -11.83 -16.84
N LEU A 71 -2.32 -11.79 -15.83
CA LEU A 71 -2.84 -10.57 -15.22
C LEU A 71 -2.31 -10.35 -13.79
N GLY A 72 -1.21 -11.04 -13.45
CA GLY A 72 -0.57 -10.96 -12.15
C GLY A 72 0.26 -9.68 -11.93
N ASN A 73 1.26 -9.79 -11.08
CA ASN A 73 2.18 -8.70 -10.76
C ASN A 73 3.02 -8.35 -12.00
N THR A 74 2.74 -7.22 -12.62
CA THR A 74 3.42 -6.74 -13.83
C THR A 74 4.02 -5.36 -13.57
N VAL A 75 5.23 -5.15 -14.07
CA VAL A 75 5.88 -3.82 -14.14
C VAL A 75 5.91 -3.38 -15.59
N ARG A 76 5.62 -2.11 -15.81
CA ARG A 76 5.61 -1.47 -17.12
C ARG A 76 6.67 -0.38 -17.16
N ILE A 77 7.59 -0.49 -18.10
CA ILE A 77 8.62 0.52 -18.35
C ILE A 77 8.26 1.23 -19.64
N SER A 78 7.88 2.50 -19.55
CA SER A 78 7.68 3.35 -20.73
C SER A 78 8.94 4.14 -20.99
N VAL A 79 9.46 4.02 -22.22
CA VAL A 79 10.60 4.78 -22.71
C VAL A 79 10.06 5.91 -23.58
N GLU A 80 10.20 7.15 -23.12
CA GLU A 80 9.74 8.38 -23.80
C GLU A 80 10.89 8.97 -24.61
N ALA A 81 10.65 9.33 -25.88
CA ALA A 81 11.52 10.18 -26.66
C ALA A 81 11.19 11.65 -26.36
N LYS A 82 12.13 12.40 -25.78
CA LYS A 82 11.92 13.83 -25.46
C LYS A 82 11.75 14.67 -26.71
N ASP A 83 12.54 14.34 -27.75
CA ASP A 83 12.51 14.99 -29.05
C ASP A 83 12.20 13.96 -30.13
N GLY A 84 11.26 14.29 -31.03
CA GLY A 84 10.86 13.42 -32.13
C GLY A 84 9.86 12.35 -31.73
N ASP A 85 10.01 11.17 -32.33
CA ASP A 85 9.17 9.98 -32.11
C ASP A 85 10.02 8.71 -31.91
N ILE A 86 9.35 7.57 -31.67
CA ILE A 86 10.02 6.28 -31.45
C ILE A 86 10.69 5.72 -32.71
N PHE A 87 10.41 6.26 -33.88
CA PHE A 87 10.92 5.74 -35.17
C PHE A 87 12.27 6.35 -35.53
N SER A 88 13.20 6.31 -34.59
CA SER A 88 14.59 6.66 -34.82
C SER A 88 15.51 5.47 -34.52
N LYS A 89 16.64 5.37 -35.22
CA LYS A 89 17.60 4.29 -35.00
C LYS A 89 18.12 4.28 -33.56
N GLU A 90 18.40 5.45 -33.03
CA GLU A 90 18.95 5.64 -31.69
C GLU A 90 17.96 5.22 -30.62
N TYR A 91 16.70 5.62 -30.76
CA TYR A 91 15.64 5.20 -29.84
C TYR A 91 15.43 3.69 -29.86
N MET A 92 15.32 3.09 -31.05
CA MET A 92 15.08 1.67 -31.19
C MET A 92 16.23 0.81 -30.66
N GLU A 93 17.46 1.28 -30.79
CA GLU A 93 18.63 0.60 -30.21
C GLU A 93 18.61 0.71 -28.67
N THR A 94 18.26 1.87 -28.12
CA THR A 94 18.08 2.06 -26.67
C THR A 94 16.99 1.14 -26.15
N LEU A 95 15.83 1.08 -26.81
CA LEU A 95 14.73 0.19 -26.44
C LEU A 95 15.15 -1.30 -26.47
N ARG A 96 15.96 -1.70 -27.48
CA ARG A 96 16.50 -3.07 -27.57
C ARG A 96 17.39 -3.39 -26.36
N GLN A 97 18.31 -2.50 -26.03
CA GLN A 97 19.21 -2.68 -24.91
C GLN A 97 18.46 -2.73 -23.56
N ILE A 98 17.41 -1.91 -23.40
CA ILE A 98 16.52 -1.97 -22.22
C ILE A 98 15.82 -3.33 -22.15
N ASN A 99 15.26 -3.80 -23.27
CA ASN A 99 14.60 -5.11 -23.33
C ASN A 99 15.55 -6.24 -22.94
N ASP A 100 16.79 -6.21 -23.45
CA ASP A 100 17.82 -7.21 -23.18
C ASP A 100 18.28 -7.14 -21.70
N GLU A 101 18.47 -5.95 -21.13
CA GLU A 101 18.89 -5.77 -19.74
C GLU A 101 17.80 -6.28 -18.76
N VAL A 102 16.55 -5.95 -19.03
CA VAL A 102 15.39 -6.39 -18.21
C VAL A 102 15.29 -7.91 -18.17
N PHE A 103 15.59 -8.59 -19.26
CA PHE A 103 15.55 -10.05 -19.35
C PHE A 103 16.47 -10.74 -18.32
N TYR A 104 17.55 -10.08 -17.88
CA TYR A 104 18.49 -10.60 -16.89
C TYR A 104 18.18 -10.21 -15.44
N ILE A 105 17.17 -9.38 -15.20
CA ILE A 105 16.78 -9.02 -13.84
C ILE A 105 16.10 -10.23 -13.17
N SER A 106 16.49 -10.51 -11.91
CA SER A 106 15.94 -11.63 -11.15
C SER A 106 14.46 -11.41 -10.85
N GLY A 107 13.65 -12.46 -10.99
CA GLY A 107 12.19 -12.39 -10.75
C GLY A 107 11.37 -11.99 -11.97
N VAL A 108 11.99 -11.67 -13.11
CA VAL A 108 11.27 -11.43 -14.35
C VAL A 108 10.80 -12.75 -14.97
N ASP A 109 9.51 -12.85 -15.29
CA ASP A 109 8.98 -13.92 -16.14
C ASP A 109 9.36 -13.62 -17.61
N ARG A 110 10.44 -14.23 -18.03
CA ARG A 110 11.02 -14.04 -19.37
C ARG A 110 10.07 -14.46 -20.49
N SER A 111 9.22 -15.44 -20.24
CA SER A 111 8.28 -15.98 -21.24
C SER A 111 7.16 -15.01 -21.55
N GLY A 112 6.76 -14.20 -20.57
CA GLY A 112 5.69 -13.22 -20.68
C GLY A 112 6.14 -11.81 -21.04
N LEU A 113 7.48 -11.55 -21.17
CA LEU A 113 8.00 -10.21 -21.49
C LEU A 113 7.54 -9.76 -22.88
N LYS A 114 6.95 -8.56 -22.96
CA LYS A 114 6.42 -7.99 -24.19
C LYS A 114 6.96 -6.59 -24.44
N SER A 115 7.56 -6.41 -25.59
CA SER A 115 8.00 -5.11 -26.13
C SER A 115 7.90 -5.14 -27.65
N LEU A 116 8.19 -4.05 -28.33
CA LEU A 116 8.28 -4.06 -29.80
C LEU A 116 9.33 -5.06 -30.31
N TRP A 117 10.38 -5.36 -29.50
CA TRP A 117 11.43 -6.33 -29.83
C TRP A 117 11.05 -7.78 -29.53
N SER A 118 9.90 -8.03 -28.89
CA SER A 118 9.47 -9.40 -28.61
C SER A 118 8.91 -10.08 -29.86
N PRO A 119 9.37 -11.29 -30.25
CA PRO A 119 8.87 -12.00 -31.43
C PRO A 119 7.37 -12.35 -31.36
N SER A 120 6.81 -12.39 -30.14
CA SER A 120 5.39 -12.60 -29.92
C SER A 120 4.53 -11.38 -30.30
N VAL A 121 5.13 -10.20 -30.44
CA VAL A 121 4.45 -8.97 -30.87
C VAL A 121 4.48 -8.91 -32.40
N ARG A 122 3.33 -9.17 -33.01
CA ARG A 122 3.21 -9.35 -34.46
C ARG A 122 2.18 -8.39 -35.04
N TRP A 123 2.38 -8.03 -36.29
CA TRP A 123 1.38 -7.39 -37.13
C TRP A 123 0.64 -8.42 -37.99
N THR A 124 -0.58 -8.14 -38.37
CA THR A 124 -1.36 -8.96 -39.28
C THR A 124 -2.14 -8.02 -40.22
N GLU A 125 -2.11 -8.32 -41.49
CA GLU A 125 -2.85 -7.61 -42.52
C GLU A 125 -3.62 -8.61 -43.38
N VAL A 126 -4.73 -8.17 -43.90
CA VAL A 126 -5.49 -8.93 -44.85
C VAL A 126 -5.08 -8.52 -46.24
N THR A 127 -4.74 -9.48 -47.08
CA THR A 127 -4.40 -9.32 -48.49
C THR A 127 -5.36 -10.12 -49.35
N GLU A 128 -5.36 -9.90 -50.64
CA GLU A 128 -6.16 -10.67 -51.59
C GLU A 128 -5.82 -12.18 -51.56
N GLU A 129 -4.61 -12.55 -51.15
CA GLU A 129 -4.15 -13.93 -51.05
C GLU A 129 -4.40 -14.56 -49.64
N GLY A 130 -5.00 -13.81 -48.69
CA GLY A 130 -5.24 -14.24 -47.30
C GLY A 130 -4.61 -13.34 -46.25
N PHE A 131 -4.11 -13.94 -45.16
CA PHE A 131 -3.46 -13.20 -44.10
C PHE A 131 -1.94 -13.09 -44.32
N ALA A 132 -1.45 -11.87 -44.43
CA ALA A 132 -0.04 -11.56 -44.28
C ALA A 132 0.26 -11.15 -42.82
N GLY A 133 1.41 -11.50 -42.31
CA GLY A 133 1.80 -11.12 -40.95
C GLY A 133 3.27 -11.43 -40.66
N GLY A 134 3.80 -10.77 -39.66
CA GLY A 134 5.18 -10.94 -39.25
C GLY A 134 5.45 -10.29 -37.90
N GLU A 135 6.70 -10.34 -37.46
CA GLU A 135 7.18 -9.60 -36.31
C GLU A 135 7.06 -8.09 -36.59
N VAL A 136 6.74 -7.29 -35.57
CA VAL A 136 6.64 -5.83 -35.73
C VAL A 136 7.99 -5.27 -36.17
N ILE A 137 9.06 -5.72 -35.56
CA ILE A 137 10.43 -5.42 -36.01
C ILE A 137 10.88 -6.57 -36.89
N PRO A 138 11.01 -6.35 -38.21
CA PRO A 138 11.40 -7.41 -39.11
C PRO A 138 12.84 -7.82 -38.90
N GLN A 139 13.19 -9.07 -39.22
CA GLN A 139 14.57 -9.58 -39.13
C GLN A 139 15.55 -8.81 -40.00
N SER A 140 15.05 -8.16 -41.06
CA SER A 140 15.83 -7.28 -41.94
C SER A 140 16.08 -5.88 -41.39
N TYR A 141 15.59 -5.58 -40.18
CA TYR A 141 15.74 -4.26 -39.56
C TYR A 141 17.23 -3.91 -39.37
N ASN A 142 17.65 -2.77 -39.89
CA ASN A 142 19.03 -2.29 -39.81
C ASN A 142 19.15 -0.81 -39.41
N GLY A 143 18.03 -0.16 -39.06
CA GLY A 143 18.00 1.25 -38.69
C GLY A 143 18.12 2.22 -39.87
N SER A 144 18.01 1.75 -41.13
CA SER A 144 17.90 2.64 -42.29
C SER A 144 16.54 3.33 -42.37
N PRO A 145 16.42 4.48 -43.06
CA PRO A 145 15.12 5.15 -43.20
C PRO A 145 14.02 4.23 -43.75
N GLN A 146 14.34 3.37 -44.69
CA GLN A 146 13.42 2.39 -45.26
C GLN A 146 12.95 1.36 -44.22
N SER A 147 13.87 0.86 -43.38
CA SER A 147 13.53 -0.09 -42.32
C SER A 147 12.72 0.56 -41.20
N LEU A 148 12.91 1.85 -40.93
CA LEU A 148 12.12 2.63 -39.97
C LEU A 148 10.72 2.91 -40.51
N ASP A 149 10.56 3.22 -41.80
CA ASP A 149 9.24 3.37 -42.42
C ASP A 149 8.46 2.04 -42.41
N GLN A 150 9.14 0.93 -42.69
CA GLN A 150 8.56 -0.40 -42.60
C GLN A 150 8.11 -0.70 -41.13
N LEU A 151 8.93 -0.40 -40.14
CA LEU A 151 8.59 -0.53 -38.73
C LEU A 151 7.35 0.30 -38.39
N ARG A 152 7.28 1.56 -38.81
CA ARG A 152 6.13 2.44 -38.60
C ARG A 152 4.85 1.81 -39.16
N ASN A 153 4.90 1.30 -40.39
CA ASN A 153 3.76 0.62 -41.01
C ASN A 153 3.37 -0.65 -40.24
N ASN A 154 4.33 -1.45 -39.79
CA ASN A 154 4.07 -2.65 -39.02
C ASN A 154 3.43 -2.32 -37.66
N VAL A 155 3.87 -1.26 -36.96
CA VAL A 155 3.28 -0.78 -35.72
C VAL A 155 1.82 -0.40 -35.92
N LEU A 156 1.50 0.35 -36.97
CA LEU A 156 0.13 0.75 -37.30
C LEU A 156 -0.80 -0.45 -37.58
N LYS A 157 -0.24 -1.51 -38.23
CA LYS A 157 -0.98 -2.75 -38.54
C LYS A 157 -1.09 -3.71 -37.35
N SER A 158 -0.22 -3.56 -36.32
CA SER A 158 -0.12 -4.51 -35.21
C SER A 158 -1.20 -4.37 -34.15
N GLY A 159 -1.96 -3.26 -34.13
CA GLY A 159 -2.89 -2.93 -33.05
C GLY A 159 -2.21 -2.65 -31.70
N GLN A 160 -0.92 -2.32 -31.71
CA GLN A 160 -0.18 -2.02 -30.47
C GLN A 160 -0.18 -0.54 -30.09
N VAL A 161 -0.73 0.35 -30.93
CA VAL A 161 -0.94 1.77 -30.61
C VAL A 161 -1.96 1.88 -29.47
N GLY A 162 -1.65 2.67 -28.48
CA GLY A 162 -2.39 2.76 -27.22
C GLY A 162 -2.08 1.65 -26.20
N ARG A 163 -1.29 0.61 -26.57
CA ARG A 163 -0.91 -0.50 -25.69
C ARG A 163 0.59 -0.51 -25.42
N LEU A 164 1.39 -0.97 -26.38
CA LEU A 164 2.86 -0.96 -26.31
C LEU A 164 3.45 0.31 -26.90
N VAL A 165 2.74 1.03 -27.72
CA VAL A 165 3.15 2.31 -28.30
C VAL A 165 2.14 3.38 -27.87
N ALA A 166 2.63 4.51 -27.42
CA ALA A 166 1.79 5.63 -27.02
C ALA A 166 0.95 6.17 -28.20
N ASN A 167 -0.19 6.78 -27.90
CA ASN A 167 -1.09 7.33 -28.91
C ASN A 167 -0.43 8.43 -29.77
N ASP A 168 0.56 9.13 -29.24
CA ASP A 168 1.33 10.19 -29.89
C ASP A 168 2.64 9.70 -30.54
N PHE A 169 2.92 8.40 -30.49
CA PHE A 169 4.14 7.77 -31.00
C PHE A 169 5.46 8.27 -30.34
N LYS A 170 5.39 8.93 -29.21
CA LYS A 170 6.58 9.43 -28.50
C LYS A 170 7.17 8.46 -27.50
N SER A 171 6.45 7.42 -27.15
CA SER A 171 6.97 6.42 -26.20
C SER A 171 6.52 5.00 -26.55
N SER A 172 7.25 4.02 -26.02
CA SER A 172 6.87 2.62 -26.09
C SER A 172 7.10 1.91 -24.74
N ILE A 173 6.30 0.90 -24.47
CA ILE A 173 6.32 0.14 -23.21
C ILE A 173 7.06 -1.19 -23.39
N VAL A 174 7.85 -1.54 -22.37
CA VAL A 174 8.28 -2.91 -22.06
C VAL A 174 7.40 -3.41 -20.91
N ASP A 175 6.59 -4.41 -21.17
CA ASP A 175 5.67 -5.06 -20.23
C ASP A 175 6.37 -6.27 -19.61
N ILE A 176 6.50 -6.28 -18.28
CA ILE A 176 7.37 -7.19 -17.53
C ILE A 176 6.54 -7.93 -16.48
N PRO A 177 5.98 -9.10 -16.80
CA PRO A 177 5.38 -9.97 -15.79
C PRO A 177 6.44 -10.45 -14.80
N LEU A 178 6.06 -10.59 -13.53
CA LEU A 178 6.95 -10.97 -12.45
C LEU A 178 6.53 -12.31 -11.83
N LEU A 179 7.54 -13.09 -11.44
CA LEU A 179 7.39 -14.28 -10.63
C LEU A 179 7.42 -13.88 -9.14
N GLU A 180 6.40 -14.24 -8.37
CA GLU A 180 6.37 -14.02 -6.91
C GLU A 180 7.47 -14.80 -6.18
N SER A 181 7.93 -15.89 -6.78
CA SER A 181 9.06 -16.67 -6.32
C SER A 181 9.82 -17.25 -7.51
N TYR A 182 11.13 -17.33 -7.39
CA TYR A 182 12.02 -17.84 -8.43
C TYR A 182 13.09 -18.74 -7.81
N PRO A 183 13.69 -19.68 -8.60
CA PRO A 183 14.75 -20.57 -8.11
C PRO A 183 15.97 -19.78 -7.63
N ASP A 184 16.55 -20.19 -6.50
CA ASP A 184 17.80 -19.61 -6.00
C ASP A 184 18.93 -19.90 -7.01
N PRO A 185 19.66 -18.90 -7.51
CA PRO A 185 20.77 -19.12 -8.41
C PRO A 185 21.89 -20.00 -7.83
N GLN A 186 22.01 -20.05 -6.50
CA GLN A 186 23.02 -20.84 -5.79
C GLN A 186 22.52 -22.24 -5.34
N ASP A 187 21.21 -22.39 -5.18
CA ASP A 187 20.56 -23.65 -4.77
C ASP A 187 19.25 -23.84 -5.52
N GLN A 188 19.28 -24.51 -6.65
CA GLN A 188 18.12 -24.72 -7.53
C GLN A 188 16.95 -25.45 -6.87
N GLY A 189 17.17 -26.10 -5.73
CA GLY A 189 16.10 -26.75 -4.94
C GLY A 189 15.30 -25.80 -4.07
N LYS A 190 15.76 -24.54 -3.92
CA LYS A 190 15.14 -23.54 -3.06
C LYS A 190 14.50 -22.43 -3.89
N LEU A 191 13.26 -22.07 -3.52
CA LEU A 191 12.58 -20.89 -4.07
C LEU A 191 12.83 -19.68 -3.19
N LEU A 192 13.24 -18.59 -3.81
CA LEU A 192 13.35 -17.27 -3.19
C LEU A 192 12.10 -16.45 -3.52
N ALA A 193 11.50 -15.84 -2.51
CA ALA A 193 10.46 -14.84 -2.74
C ALA A 193 11.06 -13.59 -3.39
N LEU A 194 10.29 -12.92 -4.24
CA LEU A 194 10.71 -11.67 -4.89
C LEU A 194 10.92 -10.57 -3.84
N ASP A 195 12.14 -10.06 -3.77
CA ASP A 195 12.49 -8.89 -2.95
C ASP A 195 12.17 -7.61 -3.75
N TYR A 196 11.01 -7.02 -3.46
CA TYR A 196 10.52 -5.83 -4.17
C TYR A 196 11.43 -4.61 -4.03
N ARG A 197 12.12 -4.46 -2.90
CA ARG A 197 13.07 -3.36 -2.72
C ARG A 197 14.27 -3.53 -3.64
N LYS A 198 14.91 -4.70 -3.59
CA LYS A 198 16.05 -5.00 -4.45
C LYS A 198 15.66 -4.89 -5.93
N PHE A 199 14.50 -5.42 -6.30
CA PHE A 199 13.99 -5.35 -7.67
C PHE A 199 13.76 -3.88 -8.11
N SER A 200 13.14 -3.04 -7.26
CA SER A 200 12.93 -1.62 -7.54
C SER A 200 14.26 -0.89 -7.75
N HIS A 201 15.27 -1.16 -6.92
CA HIS A 201 16.61 -0.58 -7.06
C HIS A 201 17.30 -1.04 -8.35
N GLU A 202 17.20 -2.33 -8.70
CA GLU A 202 17.76 -2.83 -9.97
C GLU A 202 17.11 -2.15 -11.18
N LEU A 203 15.81 -1.83 -11.13
CA LEU A 203 15.14 -1.06 -12.19
C LEU A 203 15.64 0.39 -12.25
N GLU A 204 15.83 1.05 -11.11
CA GLU A 204 16.38 2.42 -11.09
C GLU A 204 17.82 2.44 -11.62
N ASP A 205 18.71 1.64 -11.06
CA ASP A 205 20.15 1.67 -11.36
C ASP A 205 20.47 1.16 -12.77
N LYS A 206 19.93 -0.04 -13.13
CA LYS A 206 20.28 -0.73 -14.38
C LYS A 206 19.48 -0.24 -15.57
N ILE A 207 18.27 0.29 -15.36
CA ILE A 207 17.41 0.71 -16.45
C ILE A 207 17.34 2.23 -16.51
N ARG A 208 16.76 2.88 -15.49
CA ARG A 208 16.51 4.32 -15.56
C ARG A 208 17.80 5.13 -15.61
N ASP A 209 18.60 5.06 -14.57
CA ASP A 209 19.79 5.91 -14.44
C ASP A 209 20.82 5.61 -15.53
N LYS A 210 21.01 4.32 -15.84
CA LYS A 210 21.93 3.90 -16.90
C LYS A 210 21.52 4.44 -18.28
N PHE A 211 20.28 4.24 -18.69
CA PHE A 211 19.87 4.58 -20.06
C PHE A 211 19.52 6.05 -20.23
N GLU A 212 19.02 6.75 -19.20
CA GLU A 212 18.87 8.21 -19.25
C GLU A 212 20.23 8.93 -19.31
N ALA A 213 21.27 8.34 -18.69
CA ALA A 213 22.64 8.87 -18.80
C ALA A 213 23.30 8.57 -20.16
N GLN A 214 23.04 7.39 -20.73
CA GLN A 214 23.59 6.98 -22.04
C GLN A 214 22.93 7.71 -23.21
N ASN A 215 21.62 7.94 -23.12
CA ASN A 215 20.87 8.66 -24.15
C ASN A 215 20.03 9.78 -23.50
N PRO A 216 20.53 11.03 -23.46
CA PRO A 216 19.83 12.18 -22.87
C PRO A 216 18.48 12.50 -23.54
N ASN A 217 18.23 11.98 -24.76
CA ASN A 217 16.97 12.19 -25.47
C ASN A 217 15.86 11.23 -25.00
N VAL A 218 16.17 10.24 -24.16
CA VAL A 218 15.14 9.38 -23.59
C VAL A 218 14.81 9.78 -22.15
N LYS A 219 13.60 9.47 -21.73
CA LYS A 219 13.14 9.53 -20.33
C LYS A 219 12.38 8.27 -20.01
N ILE A 220 12.61 7.72 -18.83
CA ILE A 220 12.07 6.42 -18.44
C ILE A 220 11.06 6.56 -17.33
N HIS A 221 9.88 5.98 -17.54
CA HIS A 221 8.78 5.94 -16.60
C HIS A 221 8.52 4.49 -16.19
N ILE A 222 8.51 4.23 -14.88
CA ILE A 222 8.39 2.86 -14.35
C ILE A 222 7.21 2.80 -13.39
N VAL A 223 6.24 1.92 -13.69
CA VAL A 223 5.06 1.69 -12.85
C VAL A 223 4.81 0.21 -12.66
N GLY A 224 4.10 -0.13 -11.60
CA GLY A 224 3.70 -1.48 -11.26
C GLY A 224 3.78 -1.73 -9.77
N PHE A 225 3.12 -2.79 -9.31
CA PHE A 225 3.01 -3.08 -7.87
C PHE A 225 4.39 -3.25 -7.21
N ALA A 226 5.28 -4.04 -7.81
CA ALA A 226 6.61 -4.29 -7.26
C ALA A 226 7.44 -3.00 -7.12
N LYS A 227 7.32 -2.07 -8.09
CA LYS A 227 7.97 -0.75 -8.03
C LYS A 227 7.38 0.11 -6.92
N LYS A 228 6.04 0.18 -6.84
CA LYS A 228 5.33 0.92 -5.77
C LYS A 228 5.76 0.46 -4.38
N VAL A 229 5.76 -0.85 -4.16
CA VAL A 229 6.14 -1.42 -2.85
C VAL A 229 7.62 -1.20 -2.54
N GLY A 230 8.51 -1.32 -3.54
CA GLY A 230 9.92 -1.00 -3.38
C GLY A 230 10.14 0.44 -2.90
N ASP A 231 9.48 1.41 -3.54
CA ASP A 231 9.54 2.83 -3.17
C ASP A 231 8.96 3.11 -1.78
N LEU A 232 7.91 2.38 -1.37
CA LEU A 232 7.37 2.46 -0.01
C LEU A 232 8.37 1.94 1.03
N ILE A 233 9.09 0.85 0.73
CA ILE A 233 10.12 0.32 1.63
C ILE A 233 11.30 1.30 1.74
N ASP A 234 11.68 1.97 0.67
CA ASP A 234 12.72 3.01 0.72
C ASP A 234 12.31 4.20 1.57
N GLY A 235 11.01 4.48 1.64
CA GLY A 235 10.45 5.43 2.59
C GLY A 235 10.76 5.10 4.06
N LEU A 236 11.04 3.84 4.41
CA LEU A 236 11.40 3.43 5.77
C LEU A 236 12.64 4.15 6.30
N VAL A 237 13.64 4.36 5.48
CA VAL A 237 14.87 5.09 5.88
C VAL A 237 14.53 6.52 6.28
N MET A 238 13.65 7.19 5.52
CA MET A 238 13.16 8.54 5.87
C MET A 238 12.36 8.52 7.18
N VAL A 239 11.55 7.49 7.41
CA VAL A 239 10.78 7.32 8.65
C VAL A 239 11.71 7.24 9.85
N VAL A 240 12.80 6.45 9.78
CA VAL A 240 13.80 6.36 10.86
C VAL A 240 14.50 7.71 11.10
N MET A 241 14.84 8.43 10.04
CA MET A 241 15.41 9.78 10.15
C MET A 241 14.44 10.75 10.85
N PHE A 242 13.15 10.77 10.46
CA PHE A 242 12.13 11.60 11.11
C PHE A 242 11.90 11.19 12.56
N PHE A 243 12.02 9.90 12.90
CA PHE A 243 11.98 9.44 14.27
C PHE A 243 13.14 10.05 15.08
N GLY A 244 14.34 10.08 14.54
CA GLY A 244 15.50 10.75 15.16
C GLY A 244 15.26 12.24 15.39
N ILE A 245 14.69 12.94 14.42
CA ILE A 245 14.32 14.38 14.54
C ILE A 245 13.26 14.57 15.63
N ALA A 246 12.21 13.76 15.64
CA ALA A 246 11.15 13.81 16.65
C ALA A 246 11.72 13.52 18.05
N PHE A 247 12.66 12.58 18.18
CA PHE A 247 13.36 12.30 19.42
C PHE A 247 14.14 13.52 19.93
N VAL A 248 14.89 14.21 19.07
CA VAL A 248 15.65 15.42 19.44
C VAL A 248 14.71 16.55 19.85
N ILE A 249 13.66 16.81 19.10
CA ILE A 249 12.65 17.82 19.44
C ILE A 249 12.02 17.49 20.80
N THR A 250 11.67 16.24 21.04
CA THR A 250 11.09 15.78 22.30
C THR A 250 12.07 15.95 23.46
N LEU A 251 13.36 15.64 23.25
CA LEU A 251 14.40 15.87 24.24
C LEU A 251 14.47 17.34 24.66
N ILE A 252 14.48 18.27 23.69
CA ILE A 252 14.54 19.71 23.95
C ILE A 252 13.29 20.17 24.71
N LEU A 253 12.10 19.76 24.26
CA LEU A 253 10.83 20.12 24.90
C LEU A 253 10.74 19.58 26.32
N LEU A 254 11.17 18.31 26.55
CA LEU A 254 11.18 17.71 27.88
C LEU A 254 12.16 18.40 28.82
N LEU A 255 13.36 18.76 28.33
CA LEU A 255 14.34 19.54 29.12
C LEU A 255 13.75 20.89 29.53
N TRP A 256 13.10 21.59 28.62
CA TRP A 256 12.44 22.85 28.90
C TRP A 256 11.28 22.70 29.89
N PHE A 257 10.46 21.66 29.72
CA PHE A 257 9.31 21.39 30.58
C PHE A 257 9.74 20.96 31.98
N THR A 258 10.62 19.95 32.10
CA THR A 258 11.00 19.35 33.39
C THR A 258 12.05 20.15 34.16
N ASN A 259 12.87 20.96 33.46
CA ASN A 259 14.08 21.58 34.02
C ASN A 259 14.99 20.62 34.80
N CYS A 260 15.02 19.34 34.37
CA CYS A 260 15.76 18.27 35.03
C CYS A 260 16.29 17.26 34.03
N LEU A 261 17.60 17.27 33.73
CA LEU A 261 18.23 16.33 32.80
C LEU A 261 17.98 14.86 33.22
N ARG A 262 18.07 14.56 34.52
CA ARG A 262 17.87 13.18 35.04
C ARG A 262 16.47 12.66 34.72
N SER A 263 15.43 13.47 34.95
CA SER A 263 14.05 13.11 34.64
C SER A 263 13.81 12.95 33.15
N THR A 264 14.37 13.85 32.33
CA THR A 264 14.26 13.80 30.87
C THR A 264 14.89 12.54 30.33
N VAL A 265 16.15 12.24 30.74
CA VAL A 265 16.85 11.02 30.30
C VAL A 265 16.07 9.77 30.74
N ALA A 266 15.57 9.74 31.98
CA ALA A 266 14.80 8.59 32.45
C ALA A 266 13.52 8.35 31.64
N VAL A 267 12.74 9.39 31.33
CA VAL A 267 11.52 9.27 30.49
C VAL A 267 11.89 8.79 29.09
N LEU A 268 12.87 9.43 28.44
CA LEU A 268 13.29 9.05 27.09
C LEU A 268 13.82 7.63 27.03
N SER A 269 14.66 7.23 28.00
CA SER A 269 15.23 5.88 28.06
C SER A 269 14.15 4.82 28.24
N THR A 270 13.21 4.99 29.18
CA THR A 270 12.14 4.02 29.41
C THR A 270 11.15 3.94 28.24
N THR A 271 10.92 5.05 27.55
CA THR A 271 10.08 5.08 26.35
C THR A 271 10.78 4.45 25.15
N LEU A 272 12.10 4.68 24.99
CA LEU A 272 12.89 3.99 23.95
C LEU A 272 12.93 2.48 24.20
N VAL A 273 13.06 2.07 25.46
CA VAL A 273 12.94 0.65 25.84
C VAL A 273 11.60 0.07 25.45
N ALA A 274 10.49 0.83 25.60
CA ALA A 274 9.16 0.39 25.15
C ALA A 274 9.14 0.14 23.63
N VAL A 275 9.73 1.03 22.83
CA VAL A 275 9.84 0.86 21.37
C VAL A 275 10.68 -0.38 21.03
N ILE A 276 11.80 -0.58 21.69
CA ILE A 276 12.67 -1.76 21.50
C ILE A 276 11.90 -3.05 21.86
N TRP A 277 11.18 -3.06 22.96
CA TRP A 277 10.39 -4.22 23.37
C TRP A 277 9.27 -4.52 22.38
N GLN A 278 8.59 -3.50 21.88
CA GLN A 278 7.56 -3.65 20.85
C GLN A 278 8.14 -4.31 19.58
N LEU A 279 9.24 -3.77 19.03
CA LEU A 279 9.88 -4.33 17.83
C LEU A 279 10.41 -5.75 18.08
N GLY A 280 11.02 -5.99 19.26
CA GLY A 280 11.53 -7.32 19.62
C GLY A 280 10.42 -8.35 19.77
N LEU A 281 9.30 -8.00 20.39
CA LEU A 281 8.14 -8.88 20.52
C LEU A 281 7.47 -9.15 19.17
N MET A 282 7.40 -8.15 18.28
CA MET A 282 6.89 -8.36 16.92
C MET A 282 7.68 -9.46 16.21
N HIS A 283 9.01 -9.36 16.19
CA HIS A 283 9.85 -10.40 15.60
C HIS A 283 9.73 -11.75 16.31
N PHE A 284 9.70 -11.75 17.66
CA PHE A 284 9.57 -12.98 18.45
C PHE A 284 8.27 -13.76 18.14
N PHE A 285 7.18 -13.05 17.84
CA PHE A 285 5.91 -13.66 17.40
C PHE A 285 5.83 -13.93 15.91
N GLY A 286 6.91 -13.72 15.15
CA GLY A 286 6.97 -14.03 13.72
C GLY A 286 6.40 -12.94 12.80
N PHE A 287 6.18 -11.72 13.32
CA PHE A 287 5.74 -10.58 12.52
C PHE A 287 6.94 -9.80 11.97
N GLY A 288 6.79 -9.28 10.74
CA GLY A 288 7.73 -8.34 10.13
C GLY A 288 7.26 -6.89 10.25
N LEU A 289 7.99 -5.99 9.59
CA LEU A 289 7.58 -4.60 9.41
C LEU A 289 7.03 -4.41 8.00
N ASP A 290 5.75 -4.10 7.90
CA ASP A 290 5.10 -3.65 6.68
C ASP A 290 5.04 -2.11 6.62
N PRO A 291 4.71 -1.51 5.46
CA PRO A 291 4.66 -0.06 5.30
C PRO A 291 3.71 0.67 6.26
N TYR A 292 2.69 0.01 6.79
CA TYR A 292 1.75 0.60 7.75
C TYR A 292 2.23 0.42 9.19
N SER A 293 2.71 -0.77 9.54
CA SER A 293 3.19 -1.07 10.90
C SER A 293 4.48 -0.34 11.28
N MET A 294 5.25 0.18 10.28
CA MET A 294 6.44 1.00 10.55
C MET A 294 6.17 2.31 11.30
N LEU A 295 4.91 2.77 11.34
CA LEU A 295 4.51 3.95 12.09
C LEU A 295 4.20 3.65 13.56
N VAL A 296 4.04 2.38 13.94
CA VAL A 296 3.72 1.97 15.32
C VAL A 296 4.79 2.41 16.32
N PRO A 297 6.10 2.33 16.06
CA PRO A 297 7.14 2.84 16.95
C PRO A 297 6.96 4.32 17.34
N PHE A 298 6.52 5.19 16.41
CA PHE A 298 6.20 6.60 16.73
C PHE A 298 5.03 6.72 17.69
N LEU A 299 3.99 5.94 17.46
CA LEU A 299 2.81 5.91 18.32
C LEU A 299 3.19 5.49 19.75
N ILE A 300 3.96 4.41 19.89
CA ILE A 300 4.43 3.92 21.18
C ILE A 300 5.33 4.94 21.87
N PHE A 301 6.21 5.59 21.10
CA PHE A 301 7.05 6.66 21.62
C PHE A 301 6.20 7.83 22.14
N ALA A 302 5.21 8.31 21.37
CA ALA A 302 4.36 9.42 21.78
C ALA A 302 3.52 9.11 23.03
N ILE A 303 2.88 7.94 23.08
CA ILE A 303 2.10 7.48 24.24
C ILE A 303 3.01 7.32 25.46
N GLY A 304 4.17 6.68 25.30
CA GLY A 304 5.15 6.50 26.35
C GLY A 304 5.65 7.83 26.94
N ILE A 305 5.98 8.81 26.09
CA ILE A 305 6.35 10.16 26.56
C ILE A 305 5.22 10.79 27.37
N SER A 306 3.98 10.73 26.89
CA SER A 306 2.80 11.29 27.58
C SER A 306 2.66 10.72 28.99
N HIS A 307 2.67 9.39 29.12
CA HIS A 307 2.58 8.74 30.43
C HIS A 307 3.82 8.99 31.30
N GLY A 308 5.01 9.04 30.68
CA GLY A 308 6.25 9.36 31.37
C GLY A 308 6.24 10.75 31.99
N VAL A 309 5.81 11.76 31.26
CA VAL A 309 5.67 13.16 31.71
C VAL A 309 4.70 13.26 32.89
N GLN A 310 3.54 12.57 32.81
CA GLN A 310 2.58 12.54 33.93
C GLN A 310 3.22 11.98 35.21
N LYS A 311 4.00 10.90 35.11
CA LYS A 311 4.70 10.30 36.25
C LYS A 311 5.75 11.24 36.84
N ILE A 312 6.58 11.85 35.99
CA ILE A 312 7.61 12.80 36.45
C ILE A 312 6.99 14.02 37.13
N ASN A 313 5.90 14.57 36.58
CA ASN A 313 5.21 15.68 37.19
C ASN A 313 4.62 15.31 38.55
N GLY A 314 3.99 14.13 38.65
CA GLY A 314 3.52 13.59 39.93
C GLY A 314 4.63 13.41 40.97
N ILE A 315 5.77 12.80 40.56
CA ILE A 315 6.91 12.62 41.46
C ILE A 315 7.52 13.97 41.88
N ALA A 316 7.60 14.95 40.97
CA ALA A 316 8.10 16.30 41.29
C ALA A 316 7.20 17.00 42.33
N LEU A 317 5.89 16.88 42.19
CA LEU A 317 4.94 17.42 43.14
C LEU A 317 5.06 16.73 44.50
N GLN A 318 5.04 15.41 44.55
CA GLN A 318 5.21 14.62 45.80
C GLN A 318 6.59 14.82 46.45
N SER A 319 7.62 15.10 45.66
CA SER A 319 8.99 15.38 46.21
C SER A 319 9.05 16.69 46.98
N SER A 320 8.08 17.58 46.87
CA SER A 320 8.00 18.80 47.69
C SER A 320 7.55 18.53 49.15
N GLU A 321 6.92 17.39 49.39
CA GLU A 321 6.33 16.98 50.65
C GLU A 321 6.95 15.68 51.25
N ALA A 322 7.76 14.99 50.43
CA ALA A 322 8.37 13.72 50.86
C ALA A 322 9.82 13.92 51.33
N ASP A 323 10.22 13.11 52.30
CA ASP A 323 11.58 13.14 52.86
C ASP A 323 12.66 12.67 51.90
N ASN A 324 12.29 11.82 50.92
CA ASN A 324 13.24 11.27 49.95
C ASN A 324 12.57 10.88 48.64
N ALA A 325 13.39 10.66 47.58
CA ALA A 325 12.93 10.32 46.23
C ALA A 325 12.14 8.99 46.18
N LEU A 326 12.45 8.03 47.03
CA LEU A 326 11.76 6.76 47.12
C LEU A 326 10.32 6.93 47.59
N THR A 327 10.11 7.72 48.64
CA THR A 327 8.77 8.01 49.20
C THR A 327 7.90 8.76 48.19
N ALA A 328 8.51 9.76 47.47
CA ALA A 328 7.82 10.49 46.40
C ALA A 328 7.40 9.57 45.23
N ALA A 329 8.31 8.70 44.81
CA ALA A 329 8.02 7.74 43.74
C ALA A 329 6.92 6.73 44.13
N ARG A 330 6.92 6.21 45.37
CA ARG A 330 5.89 5.32 45.92
C ARG A 330 4.53 5.98 45.96
N ARG A 331 4.45 7.21 46.51
CA ARG A 331 3.17 7.97 46.58
C ARG A 331 2.60 8.22 45.20
N THR A 332 3.45 8.64 44.25
CA THR A 332 3.06 8.86 42.84
C THR A 332 2.61 7.55 42.18
N PHE A 333 3.32 6.46 42.39
CA PHE A 333 2.94 5.14 41.87
C PHE A 333 1.53 4.77 42.37
N ARG A 334 1.26 4.88 43.67
CA ARG A 334 -0.03 4.58 44.27
C ARG A 334 -1.17 5.39 43.66
N GLN A 335 -0.92 6.68 43.37
CA GLN A 335 -1.94 7.58 42.83
C GLN A 335 -2.18 7.40 41.34
N LEU A 336 -1.12 7.18 40.54
CA LEU A 336 -1.17 7.24 39.08
C LEU A 336 -1.04 5.89 38.39
N PHE A 337 -0.78 4.78 39.12
CA PHE A 337 -0.63 3.47 38.48
C PHE A 337 -1.95 2.97 37.91
N LEU A 338 -2.99 2.91 38.76
CA LEU A 338 -4.29 2.39 38.33
C LEU A 338 -4.93 3.22 37.21
N PRO A 339 -5.03 4.57 37.31
CA PRO A 339 -5.55 5.38 36.21
C PRO A 339 -4.72 5.23 34.91
N GLY A 340 -3.40 5.19 35.02
CA GLY A 340 -2.52 5.01 33.88
C GLY A 340 -2.65 3.62 33.23
N MET A 341 -2.79 2.58 34.04
CA MET A 341 -3.02 1.22 33.55
C MET A 341 -4.37 1.11 32.80
N ILE A 342 -5.42 1.69 33.35
CA ILE A 342 -6.75 1.68 32.69
C ILE A 342 -6.70 2.41 31.35
N ALA A 343 -6.02 3.57 31.29
CA ALA A 343 -5.87 4.31 30.04
C ALA A 343 -5.12 3.49 28.99
N ILE A 344 -3.97 2.90 29.35
CA ILE A 344 -3.17 2.08 28.43
C ILE A 344 -3.95 0.83 27.99
N LEU A 345 -4.69 0.19 28.87
CA LEU A 345 -5.53 -0.97 28.51
C LEU A 345 -6.67 -0.56 27.57
N ALA A 346 -7.28 0.61 27.77
CA ALA A 346 -8.31 1.13 26.87
C ALA A 346 -7.73 1.36 25.47
N ASP A 347 -6.52 1.94 25.37
CA ASP A 347 -5.82 2.12 24.09
C ASP A 347 -5.50 0.77 23.44
N ALA A 348 -4.98 -0.19 24.20
CA ALA A 348 -4.69 -1.54 23.69
C ALA A 348 -5.95 -2.24 23.16
N VAL A 349 -7.08 -2.16 23.88
CA VAL A 349 -8.38 -2.68 23.43
C VAL A 349 -8.85 -1.95 22.17
N GLY A 350 -8.65 -0.62 22.10
CA GLY A 350 -8.95 0.16 20.90
C GLY A 350 -8.22 -0.37 19.67
N PHE A 351 -6.91 -0.68 19.78
CA PHE A 351 -6.17 -1.27 18.66
C PHE A 351 -6.61 -2.71 18.36
N ILE A 352 -6.94 -3.52 19.35
CA ILE A 352 -7.44 -4.88 19.14
C ILE A 352 -8.73 -4.89 18.31
N THR A 353 -9.59 -3.86 18.42
CA THR A 353 -10.83 -3.79 17.61
C THR A 353 -10.55 -3.74 16.11
N LEU A 354 -9.37 -3.26 15.68
CA LEU A 354 -8.97 -3.28 14.27
C LEU A 354 -8.78 -4.69 13.71
N LEU A 355 -8.65 -5.73 14.54
CA LEU A 355 -8.59 -7.13 14.11
C LEU A 355 -9.87 -7.60 13.39
N ILE A 356 -10.98 -6.89 13.55
CA ILE A 356 -12.23 -7.13 12.83
C ILE A 356 -12.04 -6.91 11.32
N ILE A 357 -11.13 -6.01 10.95
CA ILE A 357 -10.82 -5.71 9.55
C ILE A 357 -9.99 -6.85 8.96
N ASP A 358 -10.50 -7.48 7.92
CA ASP A 358 -9.88 -8.66 7.30
C ASP A 358 -8.87 -8.29 6.22
N ILE A 359 -7.90 -7.46 6.60
CA ILE A 359 -6.74 -7.09 5.77
C ILE A 359 -5.48 -7.42 6.59
N GLY A 360 -4.58 -8.23 6.02
CA GLY A 360 -3.42 -8.76 6.72
C GLY A 360 -2.54 -7.69 7.38
N VAL A 361 -2.19 -6.63 6.65
CA VAL A 361 -1.35 -5.53 7.17
C VAL A 361 -2.04 -4.75 8.30
N ILE A 362 -3.38 -4.58 8.25
CA ILE A 362 -4.12 -3.89 9.32
C ILE A 362 -4.17 -4.75 10.59
N ARG A 363 -4.29 -6.09 10.45
CA ARG A 363 -4.22 -7.02 11.58
C ARG A 363 -2.83 -7.02 12.22
N GLU A 364 -1.76 -7.04 11.42
CA GLU A 364 -0.39 -6.97 11.93
C GLU A 364 -0.13 -5.63 12.64
N LEU A 365 -0.61 -4.51 12.09
CA LEU A 365 -0.59 -3.20 12.73
C LEU A 365 -1.34 -3.19 14.07
N ALA A 366 -2.56 -3.75 14.10
CA ALA A 366 -3.37 -3.84 15.31
C ALA A 366 -2.67 -4.61 16.43
N ILE A 367 -2.09 -5.78 16.10
CA ILE A 367 -1.32 -6.60 17.03
C ILE A 367 -0.08 -5.83 17.52
N GLY A 368 0.70 -5.27 16.60
CA GLY A 368 1.91 -4.52 16.92
C GLY A 368 1.65 -3.31 17.82
N ALA A 369 0.60 -2.54 17.52
CA ALA A 369 0.20 -1.40 18.33
C ALA A 369 -0.31 -1.82 19.71
N SER A 370 -1.14 -2.87 19.80
CA SER A 370 -1.65 -3.38 21.08
C SER A 370 -0.52 -3.90 21.98
N ILE A 371 0.41 -4.68 21.44
CA ILE A 371 1.59 -5.16 22.15
C ILE A 371 2.44 -3.98 22.64
N GLY A 372 2.72 -3.02 21.74
CA GLY A 372 3.55 -1.88 22.07
C GLY A 372 2.96 -0.99 23.16
N VAL A 373 1.65 -0.74 23.10
CA VAL A 373 0.94 0.02 24.15
C VAL A 373 0.97 -0.76 25.47
N ALA A 374 0.68 -2.07 25.45
CA ALA A 374 0.74 -2.89 26.67
C ALA A 374 2.10 -2.89 27.34
N VAL A 375 3.19 -2.87 26.56
CA VAL A 375 4.57 -2.80 27.06
C VAL A 375 4.82 -1.52 27.87
N ILE A 376 4.15 -0.40 27.57
CA ILE A 376 4.29 0.86 28.30
C ILE A 376 3.92 0.69 29.79
N VAL A 377 3.05 -0.26 30.13
CA VAL A 377 2.75 -0.58 31.53
C VAL A 377 4.03 -0.94 32.30
N PHE A 378 4.87 -1.79 31.70
CA PHE A 378 6.11 -2.24 32.33
C PHE A 378 7.20 -1.15 32.31
N THR A 379 7.36 -0.45 31.21
CA THR A 379 8.43 0.52 31.03
C THR A 379 8.14 1.85 31.72
N ASN A 380 6.98 2.45 31.48
CA ASN A 380 6.69 3.80 31.96
C ASN A 380 5.86 3.84 33.25
N LEU A 381 5.04 2.80 33.55
CA LEU A 381 4.32 2.78 34.84
C LEU A 381 5.10 2.09 35.95
N ILE A 382 6.03 1.17 35.64
CA ILE A 382 6.81 0.41 36.64
C ILE A 382 8.28 0.84 36.62
N LEU A 383 8.98 0.66 35.50
CA LEU A 383 10.44 0.89 35.44
C LEU A 383 10.78 2.37 35.67
N LEU A 384 10.05 3.32 35.09
CA LEU A 384 10.33 4.75 35.24
C LEU A 384 10.26 5.23 36.69
N PRO A 385 9.19 4.99 37.48
CA PRO A 385 9.17 5.37 38.89
C PRO A 385 10.28 4.68 39.73
N VAL A 386 10.61 3.41 39.42
CA VAL A 386 11.71 2.71 40.04
C VAL A 386 13.05 3.38 39.73
N ALA A 387 13.30 3.72 38.46
CA ALA A 387 14.53 4.42 38.06
C ALA A 387 14.66 5.79 38.76
N ILE A 388 13.59 6.58 38.78
CA ILE A 388 13.58 7.90 39.45
C ILE A 388 13.76 7.76 40.99
N SER A 389 13.30 6.67 41.59
CA SER A 389 13.52 6.42 43.03
C SER A 389 15.00 6.31 43.41
N TYR A 390 15.92 6.01 42.47
CA TYR A 390 17.35 6.02 42.64
C TYR A 390 18.01 7.35 42.27
N VAL A 391 17.61 7.91 41.11
CA VAL A 391 18.27 9.09 40.52
C VAL A 391 17.76 10.40 41.11
N GLY A 392 16.53 10.41 41.59
CA GLY A 392 15.85 11.59 42.14
C GLY A 392 15.56 12.67 41.09
N ILE A 393 14.87 13.72 41.54
CA ILE A 393 14.51 14.89 40.72
C ILE A 393 15.35 16.09 41.16
N SER A 394 15.73 16.99 40.27
CA SER A 394 16.51 18.17 40.59
C SER A 394 15.75 19.16 41.48
N LYS A 395 16.47 19.82 42.41
CA LYS A 395 15.88 20.84 43.30
C LYS A 395 15.19 21.95 42.50
N ARG A 396 15.72 22.29 41.31
CA ARG A 396 15.11 23.31 40.41
C ARG A 396 13.74 22.84 39.90
N ALA A 397 13.60 21.58 39.49
CA ALA A 397 12.34 21.03 39.02
C ALA A 397 11.29 20.94 40.15
N ILE A 398 11.69 20.55 41.35
CA ILE A 398 10.82 20.53 42.51
C ILE A 398 10.32 21.94 42.85
N ALA A 399 11.20 22.92 42.88
CA ALA A 399 10.86 24.32 43.13
C ALA A 399 9.92 24.88 42.06
N LYS A 400 10.13 24.55 40.78
CA LYS A 400 9.24 24.90 39.66
C LYS A 400 7.86 24.28 39.84
N SER A 401 7.80 22.96 40.09
CA SER A 401 6.51 22.25 40.30
C SER A 401 5.72 22.84 41.47
N LYS A 402 6.39 23.17 42.59
CA LYS A 402 5.76 23.83 43.74
C LYS A 402 5.25 25.22 43.38
N LYS A 403 6.03 26.02 42.63
CA LYS A 403 5.60 27.36 42.20
C LYS A 403 4.43 27.29 41.22
N ASP A 404 4.45 26.35 40.28
CA ASP A 404 3.38 26.17 39.31
C ASP A 404 2.09 25.67 39.94
N ALA A 405 2.16 24.82 40.98
CA ALA A 405 0.99 24.36 41.74
C ALA A 405 0.27 25.51 42.49
N HIS A 406 0.98 26.57 42.89
CA HIS A 406 0.40 27.74 43.58
C HIS A 406 0.14 28.92 42.64
N ARG A 407 0.52 28.82 41.35
CA ARG A 407 0.33 29.89 40.40
C ARG A 407 -1.08 29.87 39.84
N GLU A 408 -1.80 31.00 39.96
CA GLU A 408 -3.05 31.18 39.23
C GLU A 408 -2.78 31.32 37.72
N HIS A 409 -3.32 30.40 36.94
CA HIS A 409 -3.23 30.44 35.48
C HIS A 409 -4.56 31.01 34.91
N PRO A 410 -4.60 32.25 34.44
CA PRO A 410 -5.86 32.87 34.00
C PRO A 410 -6.52 32.14 32.86
N PHE A 411 -5.73 31.53 31.98
CA PHE A 411 -6.24 30.69 30.87
C PHE A 411 -6.99 29.45 31.38
N TRP A 412 -6.40 28.69 32.32
CA TRP A 412 -7.05 27.50 32.88
C TRP A 412 -8.26 27.87 33.71
N ARG A 413 -8.24 29.03 34.38
CA ARG A 413 -9.40 29.56 35.12
C ARG A 413 -10.52 29.97 34.16
N LEU A 414 -10.21 30.48 32.98
CA LEU A 414 -11.20 30.74 31.93
C LEU A 414 -11.81 29.44 31.42
N LEU A 415 -10.98 28.44 31.09
CA LEU A 415 -11.47 27.13 30.65
C LEU A 415 -12.31 26.41 31.72
N SER A 416 -11.93 26.52 32.99
CA SER A 416 -12.71 25.88 34.06
C SER A 416 -14.15 26.45 34.23
N LYS A 417 -14.41 27.67 33.69
CA LYS A 417 -15.76 28.24 33.68
C LYS A 417 -16.74 27.42 32.85
N PHE A 418 -16.27 26.74 31.81
CA PHE A 418 -17.11 25.84 30.99
C PHE A 418 -17.70 24.68 31.81
N ALA A 419 -17.03 24.26 32.89
CA ALA A 419 -17.49 23.24 33.80
C ALA A 419 -18.35 23.79 34.96
N SER A 420 -18.55 25.13 35.07
CA SER A 420 -19.37 25.71 36.12
C SER A 420 -20.84 25.40 35.91
N ALA A 421 -21.60 25.24 37.00
CA ALA A 421 -23.03 24.86 36.95
C ALA A 421 -23.90 25.78 36.08
N LYS A 422 -23.53 27.06 35.93
CA LYS A 422 -24.26 28.04 35.09
C LYS A 422 -23.91 27.93 33.59
N VAL A 423 -22.67 27.58 33.23
CA VAL A 423 -22.17 27.56 31.85
C VAL A 423 -22.19 26.13 31.28
N ALA A 424 -22.09 25.09 32.11
CA ALA A 424 -22.06 23.70 31.66
C ALA A 424 -23.23 23.31 30.75
N PRO A 425 -24.49 23.69 31.00
CA PRO A 425 -25.61 23.37 30.10
C PRO A 425 -25.41 23.96 28.69
N VAL A 426 -24.91 25.19 28.61
CA VAL A 426 -24.61 25.86 27.32
C VAL A 426 -23.45 25.15 26.61
N SER A 427 -22.40 24.75 27.34
CA SER A 427 -21.28 24.01 26.81
C SER A 427 -21.70 22.65 26.25
N ILE A 428 -22.59 21.94 26.99
CA ILE A 428 -23.13 20.65 26.53
C ILE A 428 -24.01 20.83 25.29
N LEU A 429 -24.87 21.87 25.30
CA LEU A 429 -25.72 22.16 24.13
C LEU A 429 -24.87 22.46 22.89
N LEU A 430 -23.81 23.29 22.99
CA LEU A 430 -22.89 23.57 21.91
C LEU A 430 -22.17 22.30 21.42
N ALA A 431 -21.77 21.43 22.35
CA ALA A 431 -21.15 20.14 21.99
C ALA A 431 -22.14 19.24 21.24
N LEU A 432 -23.39 19.19 21.65
CA LEU A 432 -24.43 18.40 20.97
C LEU A 432 -24.77 18.96 19.60
N VAL A 433 -24.83 20.29 19.44
CA VAL A 433 -25.02 20.95 18.14
C VAL A 433 -23.82 20.67 17.21
N ALA A 434 -22.60 20.79 17.73
CA ALA A 434 -21.40 20.47 16.96
C ALA A 434 -21.36 18.98 16.57
N PHE A 435 -21.75 18.08 17.48
CA PHE A 435 -21.84 16.65 17.21
C PHE A 435 -22.90 16.33 16.16
N GLY A 436 -24.11 16.92 16.29
CA GLY A 436 -25.18 16.76 15.29
C GLY A 436 -24.78 17.30 13.90
N GLY A 437 -24.14 18.48 13.88
CA GLY A 437 -23.59 19.05 12.66
C GLY A 437 -22.47 18.18 12.05
N GLY A 438 -21.61 17.63 12.88
CA GLY A 438 -20.58 16.67 12.47
C GLY A 438 -21.16 15.39 11.88
N LEU A 439 -22.18 14.82 12.53
CA LEU A 439 -22.90 13.63 12.01
C LEU A 439 -23.59 13.92 10.67
N TRP A 440 -24.22 15.09 10.55
CA TRP A 440 -24.84 15.47 9.27
C TRP A 440 -23.79 15.63 8.16
N TYR A 441 -22.67 16.31 8.46
CA TYR A 441 -21.60 16.49 7.47
C TYR A 441 -20.88 15.19 7.14
N SER A 442 -20.78 14.25 8.09
CA SER A 442 -20.13 12.94 7.88
C SER A 442 -20.84 12.05 6.86
N GLN A 443 -22.10 12.33 6.52
CA GLN A 443 -22.82 11.63 5.43
C GLN A 443 -22.18 11.88 4.06
N ASN A 444 -21.40 12.94 3.91
CA ASN A 444 -20.65 13.24 2.69
C ASN A 444 -19.24 12.63 2.71
N LEU A 445 -18.90 11.80 3.71
CA LEU A 445 -17.61 11.15 3.79
C LEU A 445 -17.48 10.14 2.65
N LYS A 446 -16.51 10.37 1.79
CA LYS A 446 -16.17 9.43 0.72
C LYS A 446 -15.27 8.32 1.29
N ILE A 447 -15.62 7.07 0.98
CA ILE A 447 -14.89 5.88 1.41
C ILE A 447 -14.21 5.27 0.19
N GLY A 448 -12.95 4.86 0.33
CA GLY A 448 -12.12 4.28 -0.73
C GLY A 448 -11.03 5.25 -1.20
N ASP A 449 -10.32 4.87 -2.24
CA ASP A 449 -9.27 5.70 -2.80
C ASP A 449 -9.87 6.94 -3.49
N LEU A 450 -9.36 8.11 -3.13
CA LEU A 450 -9.84 9.40 -3.64
C LEU A 450 -8.85 10.04 -4.63
N ASP A 451 -7.60 9.60 -4.64
CA ASP A 451 -6.53 10.12 -5.47
C ASP A 451 -6.13 9.15 -6.58
N GLN A 452 -5.54 9.67 -7.65
CA GLN A 452 -4.95 8.86 -8.72
C GLN A 452 -3.58 8.33 -8.32
N GLY A 453 -3.15 7.21 -8.91
CA GLY A 453 -1.83 6.65 -8.71
C GLY A 453 -1.70 5.89 -7.39
N ALA A 454 -0.61 6.09 -6.66
CA ALA A 454 -0.36 5.48 -5.36
C ALA A 454 -0.63 6.49 -4.24
N PRO A 455 -1.81 6.44 -3.57
CA PRO A 455 -2.16 7.39 -2.50
C PRO A 455 -1.21 7.33 -1.31
N GLU A 456 -0.53 6.20 -1.11
CA GLU A 456 0.46 6.00 -0.05
C GLU A 456 1.76 6.77 -0.29
N LEU A 457 2.02 7.17 -1.55
CA LEU A 457 3.15 8.01 -1.93
C LEU A 457 2.70 9.45 -2.09
N ARG A 458 3.65 10.39 -1.97
CA ARG A 458 3.32 11.80 -2.19
C ARG A 458 2.85 12.03 -3.63
N PRO A 459 1.90 12.97 -3.86
CA PRO A 459 1.41 13.28 -5.21
C PRO A 459 2.51 13.66 -6.20
N ASP A 460 3.57 14.32 -5.72
CA ASP A 460 4.74 14.74 -6.49
C ASP A 460 5.85 13.69 -6.57
N SER A 461 5.62 12.47 -6.04
CA SER A 461 6.56 11.35 -6.11
C SER A 461 6.86 10.98 -7.56
N ARG A 462 8.03 10.37 -7.77
CA ARG A 462 8.43 9.91 -9.11
C ARG A 462 7.46 8.87 -9.65
N TYR A 463 7.06 7.92 -8.83
CA TYR A 463 6.06 6.92 -9.18
C TYR A 463 4.74 7.53 -9.68
N ASN A 464 4.18 8.50 -8.95
CA ASN A 464 2.92 9.13 -9.34
C ASN A 464 3.04 9.95 -10.62
N LYS A 465 4.19 10.60 -10.86
CA LYS A 465 4.48 11.28 -12.14
C LYS A 465 4.57 10.29 -13.29
N ASP A 466 5.24 9.16 -13.09
CA ASP A 466 5.36 8.10 -14.08
C ASP A 466 4.00 7.46 -14.39
N ASN A 467 3.19 7.21 -13.36
CA ASN A 467 1.84 6.69 -13.52
C ASN A 467 0.93 7.66 -14.32
N ASN A 468 0.97 8.94 -13.98
CA ASN A 468 0.23 9.97 -14.71
C ASN A 468 0.66 10.06 -16.19
N PHE A 469 1.95 9.89 -16.47
CA PHE A 469 2.46 9.86 -17.85
C PHE A 469 1.83 8.69 -18.64
N ILE A 470 1.83 7.49 -18.07
CA ILE A 470 1.26 6.31 -18.73
C ILE A 470 -0.23 6.47 -18.96
N ILE A 471 -1.00 6.90 -17.94
CA ILE A 471 -2.44 7.10 -18.06
C ILE A 471 -2.78 8.13 -19.16
N SER A 472 -1.97 9.18 -19.30
CA SER A 472 -2.24 10.26 -20.25
C SER A 472 -1.88 9.90 -21.69
N ASN A 473 -0.92 9.01 -21.92
CA ASN A 473 -0.37 8.75 -23.25
C ASN A 473 -0.78 7.40 -23.84
N TYR A 474 -1.31 6.47 -23.01
CA TYR A 474 -1.72 5.14 -23.45
C TYR A 474 -3.22 4.92 -23.24
N SER A 475 -3.80 4.00 -24.00
CA SER A 475 -5.20 3.58 -23.86
C SER A 475 -5.37 2.39 -22.90
N THR A 476 -4.27 1.89 -22.33
CA THR A 476 -4.25 0.80 -21.36
C THR A 476 -3.50 1.28 -20.13
N SER A 477 -4.24 1.65 -19.09
CA SER A 477 -3.68 2.03 -17.78
C SER A 477 -3.18 0.80 -17.01
N SER A 478 -2.57 1.04 -15.85
CA SER A 478 -2.27 0.00 -14.86
C SER A 478 -3.48 -0.40 -14.01
N ASP A 479 -4.57 0.38 -14.04
CA ASP A 479 -5.78 0.16 -13.26
C ASP A 479 -6.78 -0.67 -14.08
N VAL A 480 -6.81 -1.98 -13.84
CA VAL A 480 -7.59 -2.93 -14.63
C VAL A 480 -8.68 -3.58 -13.78
N LEU A 481 -9.94 -3.40 -14.19
CA LEU A 481 -11.06 -4.18 -13.70
C LEU A 481 -11.26 -5.41 -14.59
N VAL A 482 -11.17 -6.61 -14.03
CA VAL A 482 -11.37 -7.86 -14.76
C VAL A 482 -12.77 -8.38 -14.52
N VAL A 483 -13.60 -8.41 -15.56
CA VAL A 483 -14.92 -9.04 -15.50
C VAL A 483 -14.81 -10.47 -16.01
N MET A 484 -15.02 -11.44 -15.14
CA MET A 484 -14.91 -12.86 -15.45
C MET A 484 -16.24 -13.44 -15.92
N VAL A 485 -16.33 -13.75 -17.21
CA VAL A 485 -17.52 -14.39 -17.80
C VAL A 485 -17.35 -15.91 -17.75
N LYS A 486 -18.16 -16.57 -16.94
CA LYS A 486 -18.15 -18.04 -16.79
C LYS A 486 -19.16 -18.69 -17.71
N THR A 487 -18.73 -19.75 -18.39
CA THR A 487 -19.58 -20.55 -19.28
C THR A 487 -19.44 -22.05 -18.94
N LYS A 488 -20.13 -22.92 -19.66
CA LYS A 488 -19.82 -24.36 -19.65
C LYS A 488 -18.49 -24.58 -20.39
N ALA A 489 -17.86 -25.73 -20.16
CA ALA A 489 -16.69 -26.12 -20.93
C ALA A 489 -16.98 -26.02 -22.44
N GLU A 490 -16.01 -25.55 -23.23
CA GLU A 490 -16.12 -25.24 -24.66
C GLU A 490 -17.23 -24.22 -25.01
N GLY A 491 -17.65 -23.42 -24.01
CA GLY A 491 -18.78 -22.51 -24.17
C GLY A 491 -18.39 -21.08 -24.52
N CYS A 492 -17.16 -20.64 -24.25
CA CYS A 492 -16.74 -19.26 -24.40
C CYS A 492 -16.71 -18.79 -25.88
N SER A 493 -16.54 -19.71 -26.83
CA SER A 493 -16.56 -19.44 -28.28
C SER A 493 -17.95 -19.50 -28.91
N ARG A 494 -19.01 -19.72 -28.12
CA ARG A 494 -20.38 -19.75 -28.64
C ARG A 494 -20.99 -18.36 -28.73
N TYR A 495 -21.84 -18.16 -29.73
CA TYR A 495 -22.52 -16.89 -29.97
C TYR A 495 -23.28 -16.39 -28.73
N GLU A 496 -23.97 -17.31 -28.03
CA GLU A 496 -24.74 -17.03 -26.82
C GLU A 496 -23.91 -16.47 -25.67
N ALA A 497 -22.59 -16.80 -25.62
CA ALA A 497 -21.64 -16.25 -24.66
C ALA A 497 -20.98 -14.98 -25.18
N MET A 498 -20.59 -14.95 -26.44
CA MET A 498 -19.84 -13.83 -27.04
C MET A 498 -20.71 -12.58 -27.27
N ALA A 499 -22.00 -12.74 -27.60
CA ALA A 499 -22.88 -11.60 -27.82
C ALA A 499 -23.12 -10.76 -26.55
N PRO A 500 -23.36 -11.34 -25.34
CA PRO A 500 -23.38 -10.57 -24.09
C PRO A 500 -22.04 -9.90 -23.75
N ILE A 501 -20.92 -10.56 -24.04
CA ILE A 501 -19.59 -9.96 -23.85
C ILE A 501 -19.45 -8.73 -24.76
N ASP A 502 -19.89 -8.80 -26.00
CA ASP A 502 -19.86 -7.67 -26.92
C ASP A 502 -20.69 -6.48 -26.43
N GLN A 503 -21.89 -6.75 -25.91
CA GLN A 503 -22.73 -5.72 -25.30
C GLN A 503 -22.08 -5.11 -24.06
N LEU A 504 -21.44 -5.94 -23.22
CA LEU A 504 -20.70 -5.48 -22.05
C LEU A 504 -19.54 -4.56 -22.46
N MET A 505 -18.78 -4.96 -23.47
CA MET A 505 -17.67 -4.15 -23.97
C MET A 505 -18.15 -2.78 -24.48
N TRP A 506 -19.23 -2.76 -25.24
CA TRP A 506 -19.81 -1.50 -25.71
C TRP A 506 -20.27 -0.61 -24.54
N LYS A 507 -20.93 -1.20 -23.53
CA LYS A 507 -21.36 -0.47 -22.33
C LYS A 507 -20.17 0.07 -21.56
N MET A 508 -19.12 -0.73 -21.37
CA MET A 508 -17.91 -0.31 -20.68
C MET A 508 -17.19 0.83 -21.39
N GLN A 509 -17.02 0.74 -22.71
CA GLN A 509 -16.38 1.80 -23.51
C GLN A 509 -17.14 3.13 -23.48
N ASN A 510 -18.45 3.11 -23.17
CA ASN A 510 -19.29 4.30 -23.01
C ASN A 510 -19.51 4.67 -21.52
N THR A 511 -18.82 4.04 -20.58
CA THR A 511 -18.90 4.37 -19.16
C THR A 511 -17.81 5.38 -18.82
N GLU A 512 -18.18 6.46 -18.15
CA GLU A 512 -17.23 7.49 -17.72
C GLU A 512 -16.17 6.90 -16.76
N GLY A 513 -14.90 7.18 -17.00
CA GLY A 513 -13.78 6.65 -16.25
C GLY A 513 -13.18 5.37 -16.83
N VAL A 514 -13.74 4.83 -17.92
CA VAL A 514 -13.18 3.72 -18.67
C VAL A 514 -12.39 4.24 -19.88
N GLN A 515 -11.13 3.83 -20.00
CA GLN A 515 -10.28 4.16 -21.15
C GLN A 515 -10.53 3.23 -22.33
N SER A 516 -10.54 1.93 -22.07
CA SER A 516 -10.75 0.90 -23.09
C SER A 516 -11.23 -0.41 -22.46
N ALA A 517 -11.75 -1.31 -23.29
CA ALA A 517 -12.07 -2.67 -22.90
C ALA A 517 -11.58 -3.66 -23.96
N ILE A 518 -11.05 -4.80 -23.53
CA ILE A 518 -10.49 -5.84 -24.40
C ILE A 518 -11.02 -7.20 -23.95
N SER A 519 -11.43 -8.02 -24.91
CA SER A 519 -11.85 -9.40 -24.67
C SER A 519 -11.58 -10.28 -25.90
N LEU A 520 -11.86 -11.56 -25.79
CA LEU A 520 -11.80 -12.50 -26.92
C LEU A 520 -12.72 -12.04 -28.09
N VAL A 521 -13.80 -11.29 -27.81
CA VAL A 521 -14.68 -10.73 -28.84
C VAL A 521 -13.97 -9.73 -29.73
N THR A 522 -13.06 -8.90 -29.14
CA THR A 522 -12.27 -7.96 -29.94
C THR A 522 -11.44 -8.67 -31.00
N VAL A 523 -10.75 -9.74 -30.58
CA VAL A 523 -9.92 -10.55 -31.47
C VAL A 523 -10.78 -11.27 -32.51
N SER A 524 -11.89 -11.86 -32.08
CA SER A 524 -12.83 -12.55 -32.98
C SER A 524 -13.36 -11.64 -34.09
N LYS A 525 -13.85 -10.44 -33.75
CA LYS A 525 -14.35 -9.47 -34.74
C LYS A 525 -13.26 -9.05 -35.73
N GLN A 526 -12.05 -8.80 -35.25
CA GLN A 526 -10.90 -8.46 -36.11
C GLN A 526 -10.55 -9.60 -37.05
N MET A 527 -10.56 -10.84 -36.56
CA MET A 527 -10.27 -12.02 -37.37
C MET A 527 -11.36 -12.27 -38.45
N ILE A 528 -12.65 -12.16 -38.07
CA ILE A 528 -13.76 -12.34 -39.02
C ILE A 528 -13.73 -11.26 -40.11
N LYS A 529 -13.48 -9.99 -39.72
CA LYS A 529 -13.25 -8.91 -40.66
C LYS A 529 -12.10 -9.22 -41.60
N GLY A 530 -11.00 -9.73 -41.03
CA GLY A 530 -9.81 -10.12 -41.77
C GLY A 530 -10.08 -11.24 -42.77
N MET A 531 -10.82 -12.28 -42.39
CA MET A 531 -11.24 -13.37 -43.29
C MET A 531 -12.16 -12.92 -44.46
N ASN A 532 -12.64 -11.70 -44.42
CA ASN A 532 -13.52 -11.10 -45.40
C ASN A 532 -12.93 -9.81 -45.98
N GLU A 533 -11.68 -9.86 -46.42
CA GLU A 533 -10.95 -8.80 -47.14
C GLU A 533 -10.87 -7.46 -46.38
N GLY A 534 -10.93 -7.50 -45.04
CA GLY A 534 -10.87 -6.30 -44.19
C GLY A 534 -12.11 -5.42 -44.24
N ASN A 535 -13.20 -5.85 -44.88
CA ASN A 535 -14.39 -5.08 -45.01
C ASN A 535 -15.11 -4.88 -43.65
N LEU A 536 -15.36 -3.63 -43.28
CA LEU A 536 -15.97 -3.23 -42.00
C LEU A 536 -17.35 -3.87 -41.74
N LYS A 537 -18.08 -4.26 -42.79
CA LYS A 537 -19.37 -4.98 -42.64
C LYS A 537 -19.22 -6.31 -41.89
N TRP A 538 -18.04 -6.90 -41.92
CA TRP A 538 -17.75 -8.16 -41.27
C TRP A 538 -17.09 -7.99 -39.91
N GLU A 539 -16.92 -6.78 -39.40
CA GLU A 539 -16.51 -6.52 -38.03
C GLU A 539 -17.63 -6.82 -37.03
N THR A 540 -18.09 -8.05 -37.06
CA THR A 540 -19.24 -8.54 -36.27
C THR A 540 -19.03 -9.99 -35.86
N LEU A 541 -19.80 -10.46 -34.87
CA LEU A 541 -19.80 -11.86 -34.47
C LEU A 541 -20.57 -12.73 -35.45
N SER A 542 -19.96 -13.82 -35.91
CA SER A 542 -20.63 -14.84 -36.71
C SER A 542 -21.58 -15.67 -35.83
N ARG A 543 -22.69 -16.16 -36.40
CA ARG A 543 -23.55 -17.15 -35.75
C ARG A 543 -23.07 -18.59 -36.01
N ASN A 544 -22.11 -18.80 -36.91
CA ASN A 544 -21.52 -20.09 -37.18
C ASN A 544 -20.48 -20.43 -36.09
N PRO A 545 -20.65 -21.53 -35.33
CA PRO A 545 -19.72 -21.92 -34.26
C PRO A 545 -18.31 -22.18 -34.76
N ASP A 546 -18.12 -22.75 -35.93
CA ASP A 546 -16.80 -23.06 -36.49
C ASP A 546 -16.02 -21.79 -36.82
N VAL A 547 -16.72 -20.77 -37.37
CA VAL A 547 -16.12 -19.47 -37.62
C VAL A 547 -15.73 -18.76 -36.34
N LEU A 548 -16.59 -18.82 -35.32
CA LEU A 548 -16.27 -18.22 -34.01
C LEU A 548 -15.08 -18.94 -33.34
N ASN A 549 -15.09 -20.27 -33.33
CA ASN A 549 -14.00 -21.05 -32.72
C ASN A 549 -12.66 -20.78 -33.41
N ASN A 550 -12.64 -20.74 -34.73
CA ASN A 550 -11.43 -20.41 -35.49
C ASN A 550 -10.99 -18.94 -35.26
N SER A 551 -11.92 -18.03 -35.08
CA SER A 551 -11.62 -16.60 -34.91
C SER A 551 -10.95 -16.26 -33.59
N ILE A 552 -11.13 -17.08 -32.53
CA ILE A 552 -10.49 -16.85 -31.22
C ILE A 552 -9.14 -17.56 -31.07
N ALA A 553 -8.69 -18.33 -32.05
CA ALA A 553 -7.44 -19.10 -31.97
C ALA A 553 -6.18 -18.25 -31.67
N ARG A 554 -6.25 -16.93 -31.88
CA ARG A 554 -5.19 -15.97 -31.55
C ARG A 554 -5.49 -15.10 -30.34
N ALA A 555 -6.55 -15.41 -29.58
CA ALA A 555 -6.95 -14.66 -28.39
C ALA A 555 -6.27 -15.21 -27.11
N ASP A 556 -4.98 -15.53 -27.18
CA ASP A 556 -4.22 -16.09 -26.07
C ASP A 556 -4.33 -15.20 -24.81
N GLY A 557 -4.60 -15.83 -23.66
CA GLY A 557 -4.80 -15.14 -22.38
C GLY A 557 -6.16 -14.47 -22.20
N LEU A 558 -7.05 -14.53 -23.20
CA LEU A 558 -8.42 -14.01 -23.12
C LEU A 558 -9.47 -15.11 -22.96
N TYR A 559 -9.07 -16.33 -22.72
CA TYR A 559 -9.87 -17.45 -22.27
C TYR A 559 -8.96 -18.51 -21.63
N ASN A 560 -9.53 -19.37 -20.76
CA ASN A 560 -8.79 -20.46 -20.14
C ASN A 560 -8.75 -21.72 -21.04
N ASN A 561 -7.89 -22.70 -20.67
CA ASN A 561 -7.59 -23.87 -21.50
C ASN A 561 -8.81 -24.68 -21.95
N ASN A 562 -9.89 -24.73 -21.17
CA ASN A 562 -11.13 -25.44 -21.50
C ASN A 562 -12.27 -24.53 -21.97
N CYS A 563 -11.96 -23.29 -22.31
CA CYS A 563 -12.93 -22.28 -22.79
C CYS A 563 -14.20 -22.16 -21.92
N SER A 564 -14.03 -22.26 -20.60
CA SER A 564 -15.11 -22.09 -19.61
C SER A 564 -15.07 -20.73 -18.90
N LEU A 565 -13.99 -19.98 -19.07
CA LEU A 565 -13.79 -18.65 -18.51
C LEU A 565 -13.25 -17.70 -19.58
N ALA A 566 -13.89 -16.57 -19.77
CA ALA A 566 -13.45 -15.51 -20.66
C ALA A 566 -13.35 -14.18 -19.88
N PRO A 567 -12.15 -13.67 -19.59
CA PRO A 567 -11.97 -12.37 -18.97
C PRO A 567 -12.28 -11.23 -19.95
N VAL A 568 -12.97 -10.19 -19.47
CA VAL A 568 -13.07 -8.89 -20.10
C VAL A 568 -12.19 -7.92 -19.30
N LEU A 569 -11.14 -7.41 -19.93
CA LEU A 569 -10.21 -6.47 -19.32
C LEU A 569 -10.71 -5.07 -19.56
N VAL A 570 -11.11 -4.37 -18.50
CA VAL A 570 -11.59 -3.00 -18.52
C VAL A 570 -10.53 -2.11 -17.92
N PHE A 571 -9.90 -1.27 -18.74
CA PHE A 571 -8.86 -0.34 -18.31
C PHE A 571 -9.50 0.97 -17.85
N LEU A 572 -9.19 1.39 -16.63
CA LEU A 572 -9.79 2.55 -15.99
C LEU A 572 -8.83 3.75 -16.02
N ASN A 573 -9.36 4.97 -16.01
CA ASN A 573 -8.57 6.19 -15.88
C ASN A 573 -7.87 6.29 -14.51
N ASP A 574 -8.47 5.70 -13.50
CA ASP A 574 -7.99 5.65 -12.13
C ASP A 574 -8.69 4.52 -11.36
N HIS A 575 -8.21 4.23 -10.16
CA HIS A 575 -8.83 3.27 -9.24
C HIS A 575 -9.65 3.95 -8.14
N LYS A 576 -10.10 5.20 -8.34
CA LYS A 576 -10.95 5.88 -7.37
C LYS A 576 -12.24 5.10 -7.13
N ALA A 577 -12.70 5.15 -5.89
CA ALA A 577 -13.93 4.45 -5.48
C ALA A 577 -15.13 4.79 -6.41
N GLU A 578 -15.28 6.06 -6.79
CA GLU A 578 -16.35 6.50 -7.69
C GLU A 578 -16.24 5.91 -9.11
N THR A 579 -15.02 5.76 -9.63
CA THR A 579 -14.76 5.17 -10.95
C THR A 579 -15.05 3.68 -10.92
N LEU A 580 -14.56 2.98 -9.88
CA LEU A 580 -14.84 1.56 -9.69
C LEU A 580 -16.33 1.28 -9.50
N ASP A 581 -17.03 2.08 -8.69
CA ASP A 581 -18.46 1.95 -8.46
C ASP A 581 -19.26 2.10 -9.77
N ARG A 582 -18.97 3.12 -10.59
CA ARG A 582 -19.62 3.30 -11.89
C ARG A 582 -19.42 2.10 -12.80
N ALA A 583 -18.17 1.62 -12.90
CA ALA A 583 -17.85 0.47 -13.73
C ALA A 583 -18.54 -0.81 -13.24
N VAL A 584 -18.54 -1.06 -11.93
CA VAL A 584 -19.19 -2.23 -11.32
C VAL A 584 -20.71 -2.17 -11.50
N HIS A 585 -21.35 -1.03 -11.28
CA HIS A 585 -22.78 -0.85 -11.50
C HIS A 585 -23.16 -1.09 -12.97
N ALA A 586 -22.34 -0.60 -13.90
CA ALA A 586 -22.57 -0.84 -15.33
C ALA A 586 -22.52 -2.35 -15.69
N VAL A 587 -21.65 -3.12 -15.04
CA VAL A 587 -21.60 -4.60 -15.18
C VAL A 587 -22.84 -5.25 -14.56
N GLN A 588 -23.21 -4.84 -13.35
CA GLN A 588 -24.34 -5.42 -12.61
C GLN A 588 -25.67 -5.21 -13.32
N ASP A 589 -25.91 -4.00 -13.83
CA ASP A 589 -27.15 -3.69 -14.59
C ASP A 589 -27.31 -4.61 -15.80
N LEU A 590 -26.21 -4.89 -16.52
CA LEU A 590 -26.28 -5.78 -17.68
C LEU A 590 -26.53 -7.24 -17.24
N SER A 591 -25.90 -7.68 -16.16
CA SER A 591 -26.08 -9.01 -15.60
C SER A 591 -27.53 -9.27 -15.18
N LEU A 592 -28.18 -8.30 -14.53
CA LEU A 592 -29.60 -8.41 -14.14
C LEU A 592 -30.55 -8.52 -15.33
N ILE A 593 -30.27 -7.83 -16.41
CA ILE A 593 -31.07 -7.92 -17.66
C ILE A 593 -31.03 -9.33 -18.24
N HIS A 594 -29.85 -9.96 -18.26
CA HIS A 594 -29.70 -11.31 -18.80
C HIS A 594 -30.25 -12.43 -17.90
N ILE A 595 -30.30 -12.24 -16.58
CA ILE A 595 -30.93 -13.18 -15.65
C ILE A 595 -32.47 -13.15 -15.75
N SER A 596 -33.07 -12.00 -16.06
CA SER A 596 -34.53 -11.83 -16.13
C SER A 596 -35.17 -12.28 -17.44
N GLU A 597 -34.44 -12.33 -18.55
CA GLU A 597 -34.98 -12.73 -19.86
C GLU A 597 -35.42 -14.20 -19.96
N PRO A 598 -34.67 -15.21 -19.42
CA PRO A 598 -35.13 -16.60 -19.52
C PRO A 598 -36.42 -16.89 -18.77
N THR A 599 -36.75 -16.13 -17.74
CA THR A 599 -37.97 -16.29 -16.96
C THR A 599 -39.19 -15.66 -17.60
N ARG A 600 -39.06 -14.61 -18.43
CA ARG A 600 -40.16 -14.00 -19.17
C ARG A 600 -40.64 -14.85 -20.34
N ARG A 601 -39.78 -15.68 -20.94
CA ARG A 601 -40.18 -16.57 -22.07
C ARG A 601 -40.88 -17.86 -21.63
N ARG A 602 -40.91 -18.19 -20.34
CA ARG A 602 -41.62 -19.37 -19.79
C ARG A 602 -42.96 -19.05 -19.15
N GLY A 603 -43.34 -17.80 -19.09
CA GLY A 603 -44.64 -17.35 -18.66
C GLY A 603 -45.53 -16.98 -19.82
#